data_d0f0f587df6a180d735ef53121b2b883
#
_entry.id   d0f0f587df6a180d735ef53121b2b883
#
_cell.length_a   1.000
_cell.length_b   1.000
_cell.length_c   1.000
_cell.angle_alpha   90.00
_cell.angle_beta   90.00
_cell.angle_gamma   90.00
#
_symmetry.space_group_name_H-M   'P 1'
#
loop_
_entity.id
_entity.type
_entity.pdbx_description
1 polymer ?
#
loop_
_entity_poly.entity_id
_entity_poly.type
_entity_poly.pdbx_seq_one_letter_code
_entity_poly.pdbx_strand_id
1 'polypeptide(L)'
;MSRDRALSLKELEGKVEKLVIIGSGPAGLTAAIYGCRADLDPLVFMGTKYGGQLMLTSEVENFPGFPDPVLGPDLIARMKSQAERLGARLVQEDVVKVNFRTYPFEVHTDSGVSRALSVIVATGANPRRLNLQSEMRLMGKGVSNCAVCDAFFFRGKKVAVVGGGDSAMEEATFLAKFATSVQVIHRRNELRASAALRKEAFANPKISFVWDTAVVEVLGDSKVQGVRLKNLKTGAESELKLDGLFVAIGYDPSTDIFRGQVDLDPKGYAVLKNGTESSVPGVFVAGDVHDSRYRQAITAAADGCKALLDAEKFVKQKLEVKVAS
;
A
#
# COMPACT_ATOMS: atom_id res chain seq x y z
N MET A 1 -22.63 -23.93 12.92
CA MET A 1 -21.47 -24.80 12.71
C MET A 1 -20.25 -23.89 12.57
N SER A 2 -19.34 -23.97 13.54
CA SER A 2 -18.16 -23.11 13.66
C SER A 2 -17.23 -23.29 12.44
N ARG A 3 -17.00 -22.21 11.67
CA ARG A 3 -16.07 -22.16 10.52
C ARG A 3 -14.70 -21.58 10.93
N ASP A 4 -14.33 -21.67 12.20
CA ASP A 4 -13.09 -21.11 12.74
C ASP A 4 -11.86 -22.02 12.56
N ARG A 5 -11.86 -22.94 11.60
CA ARG A 5 -10.68 -23.74 11.30
C ARG A 5 -9.88 -23.03 10.21
N ALA A 6 -8.73 -22.48 10.58
CA ALA A 6 -7.74 -22.00 9.61
C ALA A 6 -7.44 -23.13 8.61
N LEU A 7 -7.71 -22.88 7.33
CA LEU A 7 -7.39 -23.81 6.23
C LEU A 7 -5.88 -24.04 6.23
N SER A 8 -5.44 -25.30 6.31
CA SER A 8 -4.05 -25.66 6.12
C SER A 8 -3.81 -26.02 4.65
N LEU A 9 -2.66 -25.64 4.10
CA LEU A 9 -2.29 -25.98 2.71
C LEU A 9 -2.24 -27.48 2.45
N LYS A 10 -2.04 -28.33 3.48
CA LYS A 10 -2.11 -29.79 3.36
C LYS A 10 -3.46 -30.29 2.84
N GLU A 11 -4.54 -29.54 3.10
CA GLU A 11 -5.89 -29.86 2.61
C GLU A 11 -6.09 -29.47 1.13
N LEU A 12 -5.14 -28.73 0.54
CA LEU A 12 -5.16 -28.22 -0.85
C LEU A 12 -4.18 -28.98 -1.77
N GLU A 13 -3.42 -29.95 -1.26
CA GLU A 13 -2.46 -30.72 -2.05
C GLU A 13 -3.13 -31.41 -3.24
N GLY A 14 -2.58 -31.17 -4.45
CA GLY A 14 -3.05 -31.78 -5.69
C GLY A 14 -4.17 -31.03 -6.41
N LYS A 15 -4.82 -30.05 -5.79
CA LYS A 15 -5.87 -29.23 -6.42
C LYS A 15 -5.25 -28.09 -7.23
N VAL A 16 -5.76 -27.87 -8.45
CA VAL A 16 -5.48 -26.64 -9.22
C VAL A 16 -6.57 -25.64 -8.94
N GLU A 17 -6.20 -24.52 -8.35
CA GLU A 17 -7.11 -23.43 -8.02
C GLU A 17 -7.50 -22.65 -9.28
N LYS A 18 -8.77 -22.23 -9.38
CA LYS A 18 -9.18 -21.30 -10.44
C LYS A 18 -8.46 -19.97 -10.31
N LEU A 19 -8.36 -19.47 -9.07
CA LEU A 19 -7.80 -18.17 -8.75
C LEU A 19 -7.05 -18.19 -7.41
N VAL A 20 -5.82 -17.69 -7.43
CA VAL A 20 -5.05 -17.35 -6.23
C VAL A 20 -4.86 -15.84 -6.16
N ILE A 21 -5.05 -15.26 -4.98
CA ILE A 21 -4.83 -13.83 -4.70
C ILE A 21 -3.72 -13.72 -3.67
N ILE A 22 -2.70 -12.90 -3.95
CA ILE A 22 -1.57 -12.67 -3.05
C ILE A 22 -1.68 -11.26 -2.47
N GLY A 23 -2.05 -11.18 -1.19
CA GLY A 23 -2.25 -9.92 -0.45
C GLY A 23 -3.68 -9.73 0.02
N SER A 24 -3.83 -9.04 1.17
CA SER A 24 -5.09 -8.88 1.91
C SER A 24 -5.39 -7.41 2.26
N GLY A 25 -4.78 -6.47 1.57
CA GLY A 25 -5.20 -5.08 1.58
C GLY A 25 -6.53 -4.87 0.83
N PRO A 26 -7.00 -3.63 0.68
CA PRO A 26 -8.26 -3.33 -0.02
C PRO A 26 -8.32 -3.93 -1.43
N ALA A 27 -7.20 -3.98 -2.17
CA ALA A 27 -7.15 -4.57 -3.50
C ALA A 27 -7.44 -6.09 -3.46
N GLY A 28 -6.70 -6.83 -2.61
CA GLY A 28 -6.85 -8.29 -2.52
C GLY A 28 -8.20 -8.72 -1.97
N LEU A 29 -8.69 -8.06 -0.90
CA LEU A 29 -10.00 -8.37 -0.33
C LEU A 29 -11.15 -8.03 -1.28
N THR A 30 -11.05 -6.93 -2.05
CA THR A 30 -12.04 -6.61 -3.08
C THR A 30 -12.02 -7.65 -4.21
N ALA A 31 -10.83 -8.05 -4.68
CA ALA A 31 -10.71 -9.12 -5.67
C ALA A 31 -11.32 -10.43 -5.15
N ALA A 32 -11.12 -10.77 -3.88
CA ALA A 32 -11.72 -11.96 -3.26
C ALA A 32 -13.25 -11.89 -3.22
N ILE A 33 -13.82 -10.75 -2.80
CA ILE A 33 -15.28 -10.52 -2.77
C ILE A 33 -15.90 -10.74 -4.17
N TYR A 34 -15.32 -10.12 -5.19
CA TYR A 34 -15.79 -10.27 -6.56
C TYR A 34 -15.55 -11.69 -7.11
N GLY A 35 -14.43 -12.33 -6.71
CA GLY A 35 -14.10 -13.71 -7.09
C GLY A 35 -15.11 -14.74 -6.61
N CYS A 36 -15.57 -14.59 -5.35
CA CYS A 36 -16.64 -15.41 -4.83
C CYS A 36 -17.95 -15.21 -5.61
N ARG A 37 -18.27 -13.96 -6.01
CA ARG A 37 -19.47 -13.65 -6.77
C ARG A 37 -19.41 -14.14 -8.23
N ALA A 38 -18.22 -14.34 -8.76
CA ALA A 38 -17.94 -14.91 -10.08
C ALA A 38 -17.75 -16.45 -10.06
N ASP A 39 -18.00 -17.12 -8.94
CA ASP A 39 -17.82 -18.57 -8.75
C ASP A 39 -16.38 -19.07 -9.06
N LEU A 40 -15.39 -18.23 -8.74
CA LEU A 40 -13.99 -18.60 -8.94
C LEU A 40 -13.34 -19.28 -7.73
N ASP A 41 -14.05 -19.40 -6.60
CA ASP A 41 -13.57 -20.04 -5.36
C ASP A 41 -12.16 -19.54 -4.97
N PRO A 42 -11.97 -18.21 -4.74
CA PRO A 42 -10.65 -17.64 -4.59
C PRO A 42 -9.92 -18.12 -3.34
N LEU A 43 -8.65 -18.50 -3.49
CA LEU A 43 -7.72 -18.75 -2.42
C LEU A 43 -6.86 -17.50 -2.20
N VAL A 44 -6.92 -16.91 -1.01
CA VAL A 44 -6.22 -15.67 -0.67
C VAL A 44 -5.10 -15.92 0.31
N PHE A 45 -3.87 -15.67 -0.07
CA PHE A 45 -2.74 -15.60 0.84
C PHE A 45 -2.66 -14.19 1.45
N MET A 46 -3.06 -14.10 2.72
CA MET A 46 -3.18 -12.82 3.40
C MET A 46 -1.84 -12.24 3.89
N GLY A 47 -0.83 -13.09 4.05
CA GLY A 47 0.38 -12.77 4.78
C GLY A 47 0.20 -12.87 6.30
N THR A 48 1.30 -12.99 7.02
CA THR A 48 1.30 -13.02 8.50
C THR A 48 0.87 -11.67 9.07
N LYS A 49 1.19 -10.56 8.39
CA LYS A 49 0.75 -9.19 8.69
C LYS A 49 -0.32 -8.77 7.69
N TYR A 50 -1.54 -9.30 7.87
CA TYR A 50 -2.63 -9.05 6.93
C TYR A 50 -3.17 -7.62 6.99
N GLY A 51 -3.94 -7.22 5.96
CA GLY A 51 -4.71 -5.97 5.90
C GLY A 51 -3.97 -4.77 5.34
N GLY A 52 -2.65 -4.85 5.16
CA GLY A 52 -1.83 -3.81 4.53
C GLY A 52 -1.72 -2.52 5.37
N GLN A 53 -1.54 -1.38 4.70
CA GLN A 53 -1.26 -0.10 5.35
C GLN A 53 -2.41 0.42 6.23
N LEU A 54 -3.65 0.03 5.95
CA LEU A 54 -4.80 0.42 6.78
C LEU A 54 -4.73 -0.13 8.22
N MET A 55 -4.03 -1.23 8.45
CA MET A 55 -3.81 -1.75 9.81
C MET A 55 -2.95 -0.82 10.68
N LEU A 56 -2.23 0.12 10.07
CA LEU A 56 -1.37 1.10 10.72
C LEU A 56 -2.00 2.50 10.76
N THR A 57 -3.20 2.67 10.20
CA THR A 57 -3.93 3.93 10.12
C THR A 57 -4.95 4.01 11.24
N SER A 58 -5.09 5.19 11.86
CA SER A 58 -6.11 5.42 12.88
C SER A 58 -7.50 5.55 12.24
N GLU A 59 -7.93 6.76 11.94
CA GLU A 59 -9.24 7.04 11.36
C GLU A 59 -9.15 7.16 9.84
N VAL A 60 -10.14 6.60 9.14
CA VAL A 60 -10.34 6.67 7.69
C VAL A 60 -11.66 7.38 7.43
N GLU A 61 -11.58 8.56 6.80
CA GLU A 61 -12.77 9.36 6.45
C GLU A 61 -13.02 9.42 4.93
N ASN A 62 -12.08 8.91 4.14
CA ASN A 62 -12.11 9.02 2.68
C ASN A 62 -12.43 7.69 1.95
N PHE A 63 -12.94 6.69 2.65
CA PHE A 63 -13.48 5.48 2.04
C PHE A 63 -15.01 5.56 1.98
N PRO A 64 -15.63 5.62 0.79
CA PRO A 64 -17.07 5.80 0.66
C PRO A 64 -17.88 4.69 1.31
N GLY A 65 -19.04 5.03 1.86
CA GLY A 65 -19.95 4.09 2.53
C GLY A 65 -19.93 4.17 4.05
N PHE A 66 -19.08 5.03 4.62
CA PHE A 66 -18.99 5.29 6.06
C PHE A 66 -19.27 6.78 6.29
N PRO A 67 -20.46 7.15 6.82
CA PRO A 67 -20.78 8.55 7.13
C PRO A 67 -19.97 9.09 8.31
N ASP A 68 -19.61 8.21 9.26
CA ASP A 68 -18.73 8.49 10.37
C ASP A 68 -17.33 7.90 10.11
N PRO A 69 -16.27 8.46 10.71
CA PRO A 69 -14.92 7.91 10.61
C PRO A 69 -14.89 6.45 11.04
N VAL A 70 -14.17 5.62 10.30
CA VAL A 70 -13.94 4.22 10.63
C VAL A 70 -12.45 3.98 10.89
N LEU A 71 -12.11 3.18 11.90
CA LEU A 71 -10.72 2.79 12.12
C LEU A 71 -10.22 1.94 10.96
N GLY A 72 -9.00 2.17 10.50
CA GLY A 72 -8.41 1.39 9.41
C GLY A 72 -8.47 -0.12 9.65
N PRO A 73 -8.10 -0.63 10.85
CA PRO A 73 -8.28 -2.05 11.19
C PRO A 73 -9.74 -2.53 11.11
N ASP A 74 -10.73 -1.71 11.52
CA ASP A 74 -12.15 -2.08 11.46
C ASP A 74 -12.66 -2.16 10.02
N LEU A 75 -12.19 -1.25 9.16
CA LEU A 75 -12.49 -1.31 7.72
C LEU A 75 -11.98 -2.62 7.12
N ILE A 76 -10.74 -2.99 7.39
CA ILE A 76 -10.16 -4.26 6.93
C ILE A 76 -10.91 -5.47 7.51
N ALA A 77 -11.25 -5.45 8.80
CA ALA A 77 -12.02 -6.53 9.43
C ALA A 77 -13.39 -6.72 8.76
N ARG A 78 -14.08 -5.64 8.42
CA ARG A 78 -15.36 -5.68 7.69
C ARG A 78 -15.19 -6.24 6.27
N MET A 79 -14.18 -5.80 5.52
CA MET A 79 -13.89 -6.32 4.18
C MET A 79 -13.53 -7.81 4.24
N LYS A 80 -12.71 -8.23 5.20
CA LYS A 80 -12.35 -9.63 5.45
C LYS A 80 -13.59 -10.47 5.73
N SER A 81 -14.41 -10.06 6.69
CA SER A 81 -15.65 -10.76 7.05
C SER A 81 -16.63 -10.84 5.88
N GLN A 82 -16.67 -9.81 5.01
CA GLN A 82 -17.48 -9.85 3.80
C GLN A 82 -16.96 -10.90 2.82
N ALA A 83 -15.64 -10.98 2.59
CA ALA A 83 -15.03 -11.99 1.73
C ALA A 83 -15.27 -13.41 2.26
N GLU A 84 -15.07 -13.64 3.56
CA GLU A 84 -15.31 -14.93 4.23
C GLU A 84 -16.78 -15.36 4.14
N ARG A 85 -17.72 -14.45 4.39
CA ARG A 85 -19.15 -14.72 4.28
C ARG A 85 -19.56 -15.12 2.86
N LEU A 86 -18.91 -14.59 1.84
CA LEU A 86 -19.14 -14.91 0.43
C LEU A 86 -18.44 -16.21 0.00
N GLY A 87 -17.55 -16.76 0.83
CA GLY A 87 -16.90 -18.05 0.59
C GLY A 87 -15.43 -17.98 0.20
N ALA A 88 -14.78 -16.80 0.31
CA ALA A 88 -13.33 -16.72 0.09
C ALA A 88 -12.56 -17.59 1.09
N ARG A 89 -11.58 -18.32 0.59
CA ARG A 89 -10.68 -19.12 1.43
C ARG A 89 -9.45 -18.29 1.76
N LEU A 90 -9.36 -17.88 3.03
CA LEU A 90 -8.32 -17.00 3.53
C LEU A 90 -7.26 -17.80 4.29
N VAL A 91 -6.00 -17.68 3.86
CA VAL A 91 -4.84 -18.35 4.48
C VAL A 91 -3.90 -17.29 5.02
N GLN A 92 -3.57 -17.36 6.31
CA GLN A 92 -2.69 -16.41 6.97
C GLN A 92 -1.23 -16.89 6.91
N GLU A 93 -0.70 -16.97 5.71
CA GLU A 93 0.69 -17.34 5.40
C GLU A 93 1.31 -16.35 4.44
N ASP A 94 2.62 -16.17 4.55
CA ASP A 94 3.39 -15.36 3.60
C ASP A 94 3.72 -16.19 2.36
N VAL A 95 3.50 -15.61 1.18
CA VAL A 95 4.04 -16.17 -0.06
C VAL A 95 5.52 -15.82 -0.12
N VAL A 96 6.36 -16.84 -0.17
CA VAL A 96 7.83 -16.69 -0.17
C VAL A 96 8.45 -16.75 -1.56
N LYS A 97 7.74 -17.36 -2.53
CA LYS A 97 8.19 -17.52 -3.91
C LYS A 97 7.02 -17.77 -4.84
N VAL A 98 7.16 -17.40 -6.11
CA VAL A 98 6.24 -17.76 -7.18
C VAL A 98 7.02 -18.36 -8.36
N ASN A 99 6.34 -19.17 -9.18
CA ASN A 99 6.84 -19.63 -10.46
C ASN A 99 5.76 -19.42 -11.52
N PHE A 100 5.91 -18.35 -12.29
CA PHE A 100 4.99 -17.98 -13.37
C PHE A 100 5.47 -18.45 -14.74
N ARG A 101 6.58 -19.21 -14.79
CA ARG A 101 7.11 -19.83 -16.03
C ARG A 101 6.47 -21.18 -16.33
N THR A 102 5.83 -21.77 -15.34
CA THR A 102 5.06 -23.03 -15.49
C THR A 102 3.56 -22.73 -15.50
N TYR A 103 2.79 -23.62 -16.11
CA TYR A 103 1.33 -23.53 -16.09
C TYR A 103 0.73 -24.92 -15.75
N PRO A 104 -0.17 -25.03 -14.76
CA PRO A 104 -0.65 -23.98 -13.86
C PRO A 104 0.45 -23.29 -13.07
N PHE A 105 0.25 -21.98 -12.71
CA PHE A 105 1.20 -21.19 -11.94
C PHE A 105 1.42 -21.78 -10.56
N GLU A 106 2.62 -21.63 -10.00
CA GLU A 106 2.94 -22.09 -8.66
C GLU A 106 3.14 -20.91 -7.70
N VAL A 107 2.49 -21.00 -6.54
CA VAL A 107 2.60 -20.06 -5.42
C VAL A 107 3.06 -20.82 -4.20
N HIS A 108 4.23 -20.47 -3.67
CA HIS A 108 4.91 -21.18 -2.59
C HIS A 108 4.82 -20.41 -1.29
N THR A 109 4.49 -21.12 -0.21
CA THR A 109 4.65 -20.68 1.19
C THR A 109 5.59 -21.64 1.91
N ASP A 110 5.88 -21.39 3.17
CA ASP A 110 6.68 -22.32 3.99
C ASP A 110 5.95 -23.66 4.23
N SER A 111 4.62 -23.67 4.13
CA SER A 111 3.79 -24.86 4.40
C SER A 111 3.54 -25.73 3.15
N GLY A 112 3.80 -25.21 1.94
CA GLY A 112 3.57 -25.98 0.71
C GLY A 112 3.41 -25.13 -0.55
N VAL A 113 2.89 -25.76 -1.63
CA VAL A 113 2.74 -25.16 -2.95
C VAL A 113 1.28 -25.24 -3.39
N SER A 114 0.71 -24.11 -3.76
CA SER A 114 -0.58 -24.03 -4.44
C SER A 114 -0.38 -23.82 -5.93
N ARG A 115 -1.21 -24.48 -6.75
CA ARG A 115 -1.22 -24.31 -8.21
C ARG A 115 -2.48 -23.58 -8.64
N ALA A 116 -2.36 -22.63 -9.55
CA ALA A 116 -3.46 -21.80 -9.98
C ALA A 116 -3.55 -21.60 -11.50
N LEU A 117 -4.79 -21.50 -12.02
CA LEU A 117 -5.02 -21.12 -13.41
C LEU A 117 -4.78 -19.62 -13.62
N SER A 118 -5.06 -18.80 -12.59
CA SER A 118 -4.83 -17.35 -12.61
C SER A 118 -4.37 -16.86 -11.25
N VAL A 119 -3.57 -15.80 -11.24
CA VAL A 119 -3.04 -15.17 -10.02
C VAL A 119 -3.28 -13.66 -10.06
N ILE A 120 -3.76 -13.10 -8.94
CA ILE A 120 -3.81 -11.65 -8.73
C ILE A 120 -2.75 -11.26 -7.70
N VAL A 121 -1.82 -10.40 -8.10
CA VAL A 121 -0.79 -9.81 -7.24
C VAL A 121 -1.34 -8.52 -6.64
N ALA A 122 -1.56 -8.50 -5.31
CA ALA A 122 -2.14 -7.38 -4.57
C ALA A 122 -1.35 -7.07 -3.29
N THR A 123 -0.02 -7.20 -3.38
CA THR A 123 0.92 -7.13 -2.23
C THR A 123 1.19 -5.70 -1.74
N GLY A 124 0.76 -4.68 -2.48
CA GLY A 124 0.86 -3.28 -2.08
C GLY A 124 2.28 -2.72 -2.09
N ALA A 125 2.47 -1.63 -1.34
CA ALA A 125 3.75 -0.94 -1.17
C ALA A 125 3.91 -0.47 0.28
N ASN A 126 5.15 -0.36 0.73
CA ASN A 126 5.49 0.09 2.08
C ASN A 126 6.11 1.49 2.05
N PRO A 127 5.68 2.44 2.89
CA PRO A 127 6.33 3.72 3.02
C PRO A 127 7.74 3.55 3.57
N ARG A 128 8.69 4.27 3.00
CA ARG A 128 10.03 4.39 3.56
C ARG A 128 9.98 5.17 4.85
N ARG A 129 10.78 4.76 5.81
CA ARG A 129 10.79 5.33 7.16
C ARG A 129 12.11 6.05 7.44
N LEU A 130 12.08 6.95 8.43
CA LEU A 130 13.28 7.56 8.98
C LEU A 130 14.08 6.56 9.84
N ASN A 131 13.45 5.43 10.20
CA ASN A 131 14.01 4.40 11.08
C ASN A 131 14.29 4.90 12.51
N LEU A 132 13.46 5.81 12.98
CA LEU A 132 13.52 6.33 14.35
C LEU A 132 12.48 5.61 15.22
N GLN A 133 12.86 5.19 16.43
CA GLN A 133 11.91 4.60 17.37
C GLN A 133 10.76 5.56 17.71
N SER A 134 11.08 6.86 17.83
CA SER A 134 10.11 7.93 18.08
C SER A 134 9.12 8.13 16.93
N GLU A 135 9.54 7.96 15.66
CA GLU A 135 8.66 7.93 14.50
C GLU A 135 7.61 6.83 14.64
N MET A 136 8.06 5.62 14.95
CA MET A 136 7.17 4.45 15.09
C MET A 136 6.18 4.60 16.25
N ARG A 137 6.62 5.11 17.38
CA ARG A 137 5.79 5.35 18.57
C ARG A 137 4.68 6.36 18.32
N LEU A 138 4.95 7.36 17.49
CA LEU A 138 4.04 8.47 17.21
C LEU A 138 3.33 8.35 15.84
N MET A 139 3.48 7.23 15.13
CA MET A 139 2.75 6.93 13.90
C MET A 139 1.24 6.93 14.17
N GLY A 140 0.46 7.66 13.38
CA GLY A 140 -0.98 7.90 13.59
C GLY A 140 -1.31 8.84 14.77
N LYS A 141 -0.29 9.33 15.50
CA LYS A 141 -0.44 10.28 16.62
C LYS A 141 0.24 11.63 16.30
N GLY A 142 0.19 12.00 15.03
CA GLY A 142 0.81 13.21 14.48
C GLY A 142 1.98 12.93 13.54
N VAL A 143 2.49 11.69 13.45
CA VAL A 143 3.34 11.23 12.33
C VAL A 143 2.45 10.55 11.30
N SER A 144 2.60 10.92 10.02
CA SER A 144 1.87 10.38 8.89
C SER A 144 2.78 10.17 7.68
N ASN A 145 2.34 9.29 6.75
CA ASN A 145 2.96 9.08 5.45
C ASN A 145 2.03 9.49 4.29
N CYS A 146 0.88 10.14 4.59
CA CYS A 146 -0.14 10.45 3.59
C CYS A 146 -0.81 11.79 3.88
N ALA A 147 -0.42 12.84 3.19
CA ALA A 147 -1.06 14.15 3.35
C ALA A 147 -2.53 14.13 2.89
N VAL A 148 -2.85 13.43 1.80
CA VAL A 148 -4.24 13.34 1.29
C VAL A 148 -5.18 12.67 2.31
N CYS A 149 -4.64 11.76 3.13
CA CYS A 149 -5.40 11.07 4.16
C CYS A 149 -5.64 11.96 5.39
N ASP A 150 -4.59 12.65 5.85
CA ASP A 150 -4.55 13.20 7.22
C ASP A 150 -4.53 14.74 7.28
N ALA A 151 -4.36 15.46 6.17
CA ALA A 151 -4.19 16.91 6.19
C ALA A 151 -5.36 17.66 6.87
N PHE A 152 -6.57 17.13 6.77
CA PHE A 152 -7.75 17.72 7.39
C PHE A 152 -7.60 17.84 8.91
N PHE A 153 -7.01 16.86 9.59
CA PHE A 153 -6.76 16.86 11.03
C PHE A 153 -5.73 17.92 11.49
N PHE A 154 -5.00 18.49 10.53
CA PHE A 154 -3.97 19.51 10.76
C PHE A 154 -4.41 20.92 10.34
N ARG A 155 -5.72 21.15 10.21
CA ARG A 155 -6.26 22.49 9.96
C ARG A 155 -5.87 23.44 11.08
N GLY A 156 -5.28 24.59 10.70
CA GLY A 156 -4.84 25.62 11.66
C GLY A 156 -3.58 25.25 12.47
N LYS A 157 -2.89 24.16 12.14
CA LYS A 157 -1.70 23.64 12.84
C LYS A 157 -0.41 23.91 12.06
N LYS A 158 0.73 23.73 12.72
CA LYS A 158 2.07 23.79 12.13
C LYS A 158 2.54 22.38 11.82
N VAL A 159 2.95 22.12 10.58
CA VAL A 159 3.40 20.80 10.18
C VAL A 159 4.74 20.83 9.46
N ALA A 160 5.41 19.70 9.42
CA ALA A 160 6.60 19.52 8.60
C ALA A 160 6.44 18.33 7.65
N VAL A 161 7.10 18.43 6.48
CA VAL A 161 7.23 17.35 5.50
C VAL A 161 8.70 17.01 5.36
N VAL A 162 9.05 15.74 5.57
CA VAL A 162 10.42 15.24 5.32
C VAL A 162 10.49 14.67 3.92
N GLY A 163 11.32 15.28 3.07
CA GLY A 163 11.50 14.80 1.70
C GLY A 163 12.03 15.89 0.78
N GLY A 164 12.17 15.56 -0.51
CA GLY A 164 12.66 16.51 -1.51
C GLY A 164 12.42 16.06 -2.94
N GLY A 165 11.59 15.04 -3.13
CA GLY A 165 11.09 14.58 -4.43
C GLY A 165 9.69 15.11 -4.72
N ASP A 166 9.10 14.67 -5.84
CA ASP A 166 7.76 15.09 -6.30
C ASP A 166 6.72 14.88 -5.20
N SER A 167 6.64 13.69 -4.60
CA SER A 167 5.67 13.40 -3.52
C SER A 167 5.78 14.37 -2.33
N ALA A 168 7.01 14.76 -1.94
CA ALA A 168 7.17 15.70 -0.83
C ALA A 168 6.65 17.10 -1.17
N MET A 169 6.80 17.54 -2.43
CA MET A 169 6.27 18.84 -2.88
C MET A 169 4.75 18.81 -3.03
N GLU A 170 4.21 17.72 -3.59
CA GLU A 170 2.76 17.52 -3.68
C GLU A 170 2.12 17.50 -2.29
N GLU A 171 2.70 16.76 -1.34
CA GLU A 171 2.21 16.71 0.05
C GLU A 171 2.33 18.06 0.74
N ALA A 172 3.46 18.77 0.61
CA ALA A 172 3.64 20.08 1.20
C ALA A 172 2.62 21.10 0.68
N THR A 173 2.39 21.11 -0.64
CA THR A 173 1.40 21.99 -1.29
C THR A 173 -0.02 21.63 -0.87
N PHE A 174 -0.33 20.34 -0.74
CA PHE A 174 -1.64 19.89 -0.27
C PHE A 174 -1.89 20.28 1.18
N LEU A 175 -0.92 20.06 2.07
CA LEU A 175 -0.99 20.43 3.49
C LEU A 175 -1.14 21.95 3.68
N ALA A 176 -0.52 22.76 2.83
CA ALA A 176 -0.64 24.23 2.91
C ALA A 176 -2.07 24.74 2.72
N LYS A 177 -2.99 23.94 2.16
CA LYS A 177 -4.42 24.29 2.08
C LYS A 177 -5.08 24.32 3.48
N PHE A 178 -4.59 23.52 4.41
CA PHE A 178 -5.17 23.33 5.74
C PHE A 178 -4.31 23.92 6.85
N ALA A 179 -3.00 23.67 6.83
CA ALA A 179 -2.06 24.10 7.85
C ALA A 179 -1.83 25.62 7.84
N THR A 180 -1.38 26.17 8.97
CA THR A 180 -0.92 27.56 9.08
C THR A 180 0.47 27.73 8.47
N SER A 181 1.33 26.73 8.59
CA SER A 181 2.67 26.70 7.98
C SER A 181 3.12 25.26 7.74
N VAL A 182 3.88 25.07 6.67
CA VAL A 182 4.49 23.80 6.29
C VAL A 182 6.00 24.00 6.17
N GLN A 183 6.78 23.22 6.90
CA GLN A 183 8.24 23.25 6.80
C GLN A 183 8.73 21.99 6.10
N VAL A 184 9.38 22.16 4.94
CA VAL A 184 9.98 21.05 4.21
C VAL A 184 11.40 20.84 4.73
N ILE A 185 11.63 19.72 5.41
CA ILE A 185 12.93 19.32 5.93
C ILE A 185 13.62 18.46 4.89
N HIS A 186 14.73 18.94 4.36
CA HIS A 186 15.47 18.22 3.33
C HIS A 186 16.95 18.08 3.65
N ARG A 187 17.48 16.84 3.47
CA ARG A 187 18.87 16.49 3.78
C ARG A 187 19.92 17.06 2.83
N ARG A 188 19.52 17.76 1.77
CA ARG A 188 20.37 18.41 0.79
C ARG A 188 19.98 19.87 0.66
N ASN A 189 20.76 20.64 -0.08
CA ASN A 189 20.50 22.05 -0.40
C ASN A 189 19.69 22.24 -1.70
N GLU A 190 19.27 21.15 -2.35
CA GLU A 190 18.52 21.16 -3.60
C GLU A 190 17.47 20.06 -3.64
N LEU A 191 16.27 20.37 -4.15
CA LEU A 191 15.18 19.42 -4.36
C LEU A 191 15.40 18.61 -5.64
N ARG A 192 14.99 17.34 -5.60
CA ARG A 192 14.96 16.46 -6.77
C ARG A 192 13.61 16.45 -7.49
N ALA A 193 12.64 17.19 -6.96
CA ALA A 193 11.32 17.33 -7.56
C ALA A 193 11.38 18.00 -8.94
N SER A 194 10.37 17.76 -9.77
CA SER A 194 10.20 18.38 -11.07
C SER A 194 10.16 19.91 -10.97
N ALA A 195 10.56 20.60 -12.03
CA ALA A 195 10.61 22.07 -12.04
C ALA A 195 9.25 22.70 -11.73
N ALA A 196 8.16 22.11 -12.21
CA ALA A 196 6.80 22.58 -11.96
C ALA A 196 6.44 22.54 -10.48
N LEU A 197 6.65 21.39 -9.81
CA LEU A 197 6.34 21.22 -8.40
C LEU A 197 7.25 22.07 -7.50
N ARG A 198 8.52 22.22 -7.86
CA ARG A 198 9.43 23.15 -7.16
C ARG A 198 8.93 24.58 -7.23
N LYS A 199 8.54 25.04 -8.43
CA LYS A 199 8.02 26.40 -8.65
C LYS A 199 6.76 26.66 -7.80
N GLU A 200 5.84 25.71 -7.77
CA GLU A 200 4.61 25.78 -6.97
C GLU A 200 4.91 25.87 -5.48
N ALA A 201 5.79 24.98 -4.97
CA ALA A 201 6.14 24.96 -3.56
C ALA A 201 6.88 26.24 -3.12
N PHE A 202 7.82 26.75 -3.93
CA PHE A 202 8.54 28.00 -3.64
C PHE A 202 7.64 29.26 -3.71
N ALA A 203 6.61 29.25 -4.52
CA ALA A 203 5.66 30.35 -4.64
C ALA A 203 4.64 30.40 -3.50
N ASN A 204 4.51 29.33 -2.70
CA ASN A 204 3.51 29.27 -1.64
C ASN A 204 4.04 29.91 -0.35
N PRO A 205 3.45 31.03 0.14
CA PRO A 205 3.95 31.75 1.30
C PRO A 205 3.86 30.98 2.62
N LYS A 206 3.09 29.89 2.68
CA LYS A 206 3.00 29.02 3.85
C LYS A 206 4.08 27.96 3.89
N ILE A 207 4.84 27.75 2.78
CA ILE A 207 5.86 26.71 2.70
C ILE A 207 7.23 27.35 2.91
N SER A 208 8.01 26.80 3.81
CA SER A 208 9.41 27.15 4.06
C SER A 208 10.30 25.91 4.02
N PHE A 209 11.61 26.10 3.81
CA PHE A 209 12.55 25.00 3.62
C PHE A 209 13.64 25.01 4.69
N VAL A 210 13.92 23.84 5.25
CA VAL A 210 15.01 23.58 6.17
C VAL A 210 16.01 22.67 5.47
N TRP A 211 17.06 23.28 4.94
CA TRP A 211 18.05 22.63 4.08
C TRP A 211 19.16 21.92 4.86
N ASP A 212 19.81 20.97 4.20
CA ASP A 212 20.98 20.23 4.73
C ASP A 212 20.71 19.60 6.10
N THR A 213 19.45 19.21 6.37
CA THR A 213 18.99 18.87 7.71
C THR A 213 18.22 17.54 7.69
N ALA A 214 18.46 16.75 8.71
CA ALA A 214 17.74 15.51 8.99
C ALA A 214 16.97 15.61 10.31
N VAL A 215 15.82 14.91 10.38
CA VAL A 215 15.14 14.63 11.64
C VAL A 215 15.88 13.49 12.33
N VAL A 216 16.27 13.70 13.59
CA VAL A 216 16.95 12.69 14.41
C VAL A 216 16.08 12.15 15.53
N GLU A 217 15.02 12.86 15.88
CA GLU A 217 14.01 12.42 16.86
C GLU A 217 12.68 13.12 16.60
N VAL A 218 11.57 12.41 16.83
CA VAL A 218 10.23 13.00 16.90
C VAL A 218 9.86 13.18 18.38
N LEU A 219 9.59 14.42 18.77
CA LEU A 219 9.33 14.81 20.16
C LEU A 219 7.85 14.73 20.49
N GLY A 220 7.55 14.27 21.70
CA GLY A 220 6.21 14.14 22.26
C GLY A 220 5.95 12.75 22.83
N ASP A 221 5.00 12.63 23.73
CA ASP A 221 4.66 11.36 24.39
C ASP A 221 3.41 10.73 23.78
N SER A 222 2.27 11.37 23.92
CA SER A 222 0.98 10.88 23.38
C SER A 222 0.68 11.35 21.96
N LYS A 223 1.29 12.44 21.53
CA LYS A 223 1.19 13.05 20.19
C LYS A 223 2.45 13.81 19.85
N VAL A 224 2.63 14.11 18.57
CA VAL A 224 3.73 14.97 18.11
C VAL A 224 3.64 16.36 18.72
N GLN A 225 4.78 16.88 19.24
CA GLN A 225 4.95 18.22 19.78
C GLN A 225 6.11 18.95 19.09
N GLY A 226 6.94 18.24 18.35
CA GLY A 226 8.07 18.79 17.64
C GLY A 226 8.98 17.72 17.07
N VAL A 227 10.10 18.16 16.53
CA VAL A 227 11.19 17.30 16.06
C VAL A 227 12.53 17.87 16.50
N ARG A 228 13.49 16.98 16.78
CA ARG A 228 14.90 17.33 16.89
C ARG A 228 15.53 17.17 15.53
N LEU A 229 16.24 18.21 15.12
CA LEU A 229 16.89 18.36 13.82
C LEU A 229 18.38 18.35 14.00
N LYS A 230 19.10 17.79 13.02
CA LYS A 230 20.54 17.88 12.90
C LYS A 230 20.93 18.43 11.54
N ASN A 231 21.64 19.55 11.52
CA ASN A 231 22.23 20.05 10.29
C ASN A 231 23.39 19.15 9.88
N LEU A 232 23.35 18.60 8.69
CA LEU A 232 24.29 17.60 8.22
C LEU A 232 25.66 18.18 7.80
N LYS A 233 25.75 19.50 7.58
CA LYS A 233 27.00 20.20 7.25
C LYS A 233 27.77 20.66 8.49
N THR A 234 27.02 21.24 9.45
CA THR A 234 27.63 21.84 10.64
C THR A 234 27.62 20.92 11.85
N GLY A 235 26.78 19.88 11.84
CA GLY A 235 26.53 19.02 12.99
C GLY A 235 25.63 19.64 14.06
N ALA A 236 25.24 20.91 13.91
CA ALA A 236 24.42 21.62 14.91
C ALA A 236 23.04 20.95 15.04
N GLU A 237 22.60 20.81 16.28
CA GLU A 237 21.26 20.33 16.62
C GLU A 237 20.36 21.48 17.01
N SER A 238 19.07 21.35 16.70
CA SER A 238 18.02 22.31 17.06
C SER A 238 16.68 21.60 17.22
N GLU A 239 15.74 22.25 17.88
CA GLU A 239 14.38 21.74 18.00
C GLU A 239 13.40 22.64 17.23
N LEU A 240 12.45 21.99 16.60
CA LEU A 240 11.39 22.62 15.85
C LEU A 240 10.05 22.19 16.41
N LYS A 241 9.28 23.13 16.98
CA LYS A 241 7.93 22.88 17.47
C LYS A 241 6.94 22.76 16.32
N LEU A 242 6.18 21.67 16.28
CA LEU A 242 5.16 21.40 15.28
C LEU A 242 4.12 20.40 15.83
N ASP A 243 2.97 20.36 15.19
CA ASP A 243 1.85 19.51 15.58
C ASP A 243 1.78 18.21 14.76
N GLY A 244 2.48 18.16 13.62
CA GLY A 244 2.47 16.99 12.73
C GLY A 244 3.70 16.88 11.85
N LEU A 245 4.14 15.64 11.62
CA LEU A 245 5.27 15.30 10.77
C LEU A 245 4.81 14.34 9.67
N PHE A 246 5.00 14.73 8.41
CA PHE A 246 4.70 13.92 7.23
C PHE A 246 5.99 13.39 6.62
N VAL A 247 6.11 12.06 6.50
CA VAL A 247 7.33 11.41 6.00
C VAL A 247 7.14 11.02 4.54
N ALA A 248 7.60 11.89 3.63
CA ALA A 248 7.43 11.79 2.17
C ALA A 248 8.75 11.46 1.46
N ILE A 249 9.43 10.38 1.88
CA ILE A 249 10.74 9.95 1.34
C ILE A 249 10.65 8.79 0.33
N GLY A 250 9.42 8.42 -0.06
CA GLY A 250 9.11 7.41 -1.07
C GLY A 250 8.52 6.13 -0.47
N TYR A 251 8.24 5.20 -1.38
CA TYR A 251 7.67 3.89 -1.07
C TYR A 251 8.49 2.80 -1.74
N ASP A 252 8.46 1.61 -1.16
CA ASP A 252 9.02 0.39 -1.73
C ASP A 252 7.86 -0.57 -2.05
N PRO A 253 7.60 -0.89 -3.33
CA PRO A 253 6.58 -1.86 -3.69
C PRO A 253 6.99 -3.26 -3.23
N SER A 254 6.00 -4.05 -2.76
CA SER A 254 6.24 -5.42 -2.26
C SER A 254 6.33 -6.41 -3.43
N THR A 255 7.39 -6.29 -4.23
CA THR A 255 7.60 -7.03 -5.49
C THR A 255 8.79 -7.99 -5.49
N ASP A 256 9.52 -8.12 -4.39
CA ASP A 256 10.77 -8.90 -4.36
C ASP A 256 10.60 -10.34 -4.83
N ILE A 257 9.51 -11.00 -4.44
CA ILE A 257 9.20 -12.39 -4.84
C ILE A 257 8.83 -12.51 -6.34
N PHE A 258 8.52 -11.40 -7.00
CA PHE A 258 8.14 -11.35 -8.42
C PHE A 258 9.28 -10.93 -9.35
N ARG A 259 10.48 -10.63 -8.83
CA ARG A 259 11.66 -10.28 -9.64
C ARG A 259 11.99 -11.39 -10.63
N GLY A 260 12.08 -11.04 -11.91
CA GLY A 260 12.31 -12.00 -13.00
C GLY A 260 11.15 -12.94 -13.31
N GLN A 261 9.98 -12.71 -12.68
CA GLN A 261 8.73 -13.40 -12.96
C GLN A 261 7.76 -12.52 -13.76
N VAL A 262 7.70 -11.23 -13.44
CA VAL A 262 6.95 -10.20 -14.18
C VAL A 262 7.84 -9.00 -14.44
N ASP A 263 7.45 -8.14 -15.39
CA ASP A 263 8.17 -6.90 -15.67
C ASP A 263 7.98 -5.90 -14.53
N LEU A 264 9.09 -5.32 -14.06
CA LEU A 264 9.11 -4.28 -13.04
C LEU A 264 9.75 -3.00 -13.62
N ASP A 265 9.27 -1.84 -13.19
CA ASP A 265 9.89 -0.56 -13.53
C ASP A 265 11.22 -0.34 -12.75
N PRO A 266 12.01 0.69 -13.07
CA PRO A 266 13.26 0.98 -12.36
C PRO A 266 13.09 1.29 -10.86
N LYS A 267 11.86 1.60 -10.40
CA LYS A 267 11.52 1.81 -8.98
C LYS A 267 11.01 0.53 -8.31
N GLY A 268 10.87 -0.56 -9.06
CA GLY A 268 10.41 -1.85 -8.58
C GLY A 268 8.90 -2.06 -8.66
N TYR A 269 8.11 -1.15 -9.19
CA TYR A 269 6.67 -1.32 -9.37
C TYR A 269 6.36 -2.27 -10.52
N ALA A 270 5.30 -3.06 -10.37
CA ALA A 270 4.86 -3.96 -11.43
C ALA A 270 4.35 -3.15 -12.64
N VAL A 271 4.81 -3.51 -13.85
CA VAL A 271 4.41 -2.87 -15.09
C VAL A 271 3.18 -3.56 -15.66
N LEU A 272 2.14 -2.79 -15.97
CA LEU A 272 0.93 -3.29 -16.63
C LEU A 272 1.06 -3.15 -18.14
N LYS A 273 0.60 -4.16 -18.89
CA LYS A 273 0.55 -4.14 -20.36
C LYS A 273 -0.78 -3.61 -20.87
N ASN A 274 -1.88 -4.12 -20.31
CA ASN A 274 -3.22 -3.75 -20.70
C ASN A 274 -4.16 -3.91 -19.49
N GLY A 275 -4.89 -2.85 -19.12
CA GLY A 275 -5.77 -2.88 -17.95
C GLY A 275 -5.02 -3.26 -16.68
N THR A 276 -5.23 -4.49 -16.18
CA THR A 276 -4.57 -5.03 -15.00
C THR A 276 -3.57 -6.17 -15.32
N GLU A 277 -3.36 -6.47 -16.61
CA GLU A 277 -2.48 -7.55 -17.04
C GLU A 277 -1.00 -7.23 -16.79
N SER A 278 -0.29 -8.17 -16.20
CA SER A 278 1.19 -8.14 -16.11
C SER A 278 1.84 -8.54 -17.42
N SER A 279 3.17 -8.71 -17.43
CA SER A 279 3.91 -9.27 -18.57
C SER A 279 3.62 -10.76 -18.79
N VAL A 280 2.96 -11.45 -17.86
CA VAL A 280 2.62 -12.87 -17.93
C VAL A 280 1.11 -13.03 -18.09
N PRO A 281 0.62 -13.59 -19.23
CA PRO A 281 -0.81 -13.81 -19.42
C PRO A 281 -1.41 -14.72 -18.34
N GLY A 282 -2.47 -14.25 -17.66
CA GLY A 282 -3.11 -14.94 -16.53
C GLY A 282 -2.59 -14.50 -15.15
N VAL A 283 -1.59 -13.62 -15.12
CA VAL A 283 -1.14 -12.94 -13.90
C VAL A 283 -1.56 -11.48 -13.97
N PHE A 284 -2.41 -11.07 -13.05
CA PHE A 284 -2.96 -9.71 -12.95
C PHE A 284 -2.42 -8.99 -11.72
N VAL A 285 -2.45 -7.67 -11.74
CA VAL A 285 -1.87 -6.83 -10.67
C VAL A 285 -2.88 -5.78 -10.24
N ALA A 286 -2.95 -5.53 -8.93
CA ALA A 286 -3.92 -4.59 -8.36
C ALA A 286 -3.34 -3.80 -7.17
N GLY A 287 -3.66 -2.50 -7.12
CA GLY A 287 -3.33 -1.61 -6.02
C GLY A 287 -1.89 -1.10 -6.04
N ASP A 288 -1.40 -0.67 -4.89
CA ASP A 288 -0.16 0.10 -4.74
C ASP A 288 1.11 -0.63 -5.21
N VAL A 289 1.05 -1.93 -5.47
CA VAL A 289 2.17 -2.70 -6.04
C VAL A 289 2.51 -2.27 -7.48
N HIS A 290 1.56 -1.62 -8.19
CA HIS A 290 1.78 -0.97 -9.48
C HIS A 290 1.46 0.52 -9.45
N ASP A 291 0.49 0.96 -8.60
CA ASP A 291 0.09 2.36 -8.50
C ASP A 291 1.06 3.15 -7.61
N SER A 292 2.06 3.75 -8.23
CA SER A 292 3.01 4.64 -7.55
C SER A 292 2.47 6.06 -7.31
N ARG A 293 1.26 6.39 -7.82
CA ARG A 293 0.70 7.74 -7.86
C ARG A 293 -0.36 7.97 -6.81
N TYR A 294 -1.46 7.23 -6.83
CA TYR A 294 -2.63 7.50 -6.00
C TYR A 294 -2.51 6.94 -4.60
N ARG A 295 -2.19 5.65 -4.47
CA ARG A 295 -1.99 4.96 -3.18
C ARG A 295 -3.13 5.23 -2.19
N GLN A 296 -4.36 5.07 -2.66
CA GLN A 296 -5.57 5.22 -1.86
C GLN A 296 -6.29 3.89 -1.69
N ALA A 297 -6.93 3.70 -0.54
CA ALA A 297 -7.71 2.48 -0.28
C ALA A 297 -8.79 2.25 -1.34
N ILE A 298 -9.46 3.31 -1.78
CA ILE A 298 -10.52 3.23 -2.80
C ILE A 298 -9.97 2.90 -4.19
N THR A 299 -8.82 3.47 -4.61
CA THR A 299 -8.20 3.13 -5.89
C THR A 299 -7.69 1.70 -5.88
N ALA A 300 -7.08 1.26 -4.78
CA ALA A 300 -6.65 -0.12 -4.61
C ALA A 300 -7.84 -1.10 -4.67
N ALA A 301 -8.96 -0.79 -4.02
CA ALA A 301 -10.18 -1.59 -4.10
C ALA A 301 -10.73 -1.65 -5.54
N ALA A 302 -10.75 -0.52 -6.26
CA ALA A 302 -11.17 -0.46 -7.65
C ALA A 302 -10.27 -1.34 -8.55
N ASP A 303 -8.96 -1.31 -8.34
CA ASP A 303 -8.02 -2.17 -9.08
C ASP A 303 -8.22 -3.64 -8.77
N GLY A 304 -8.54 -4.00 -7.52
CA GLY A 304 -8.91 -5.37 -7.15
C GLY A 304 -10.13 -5.87 -7.92
N CYS A 305 -11.15 -5.02 -8.08
CA CYS A 305 -12.32 -5.33 -8.88
C CYS A 305 -11.96 -5.54 -10.36
N LYS A 306 -11.19 -4.62 -10.97
CA LYS A 306 -10.76 -4.72 -12.37
C LYS A 306 -9.93 -5.98 -12.62
N ALA A 307 -8.92 -6.23 -11.77
CA ALA A 307 -8.05 -7.39 -11.89
C ALA A 307 -8.83 -8.71 -11.84
N LEU A 308 -9.86 -8.75 -10.99
CA LEU A 308 -10.72 -9.92 -10.96
C LEU A 308 -11.52 -10.10 -12.24
N LEU A 309 -12.15 -9.05 -12.75
CA LEU A 309 -12.96 -9.15 -13.99
C LEU A 309 -12.08 -9.59 -15.18
N ASP A 310 -10.81 -9.18 -15.22
CA ASP A 310 -9.88 -9.63 -16.25
C ASP A 310 -9.45 -11.09 -16.00
N ALA A 311 -9.20 -11.48 -14.75
CA ALA A 311 -8.89 -12.85 -14.36
C ALA A 311 -10.04 -13.83 -14.65
N GLU A 312 -11.28 -13.43 -14.42
CA GLU A 312 -12.47 -14.21 -14.74
C GLU A 312 -12.55 -14.57 -16.23
N LYS A 313 -12.37 -13.56 -17.10
CA LYS A 313 -12.35 -13.78 -18.56
C LYS A 313 -11.24 -14.76 -18.96
N PHE A 314 -10.05 -14.59 -18.38
CA PHE A 314 -8.92 -15.48 -18.66
C PHE A 314 -9.21 -16.93 -18.22
N VAL A 315 -9.70 -17.12 -16.99
CA VAL A 315 -10.02 -18.46 -16.45
C VAL A 315 -11.10 -19.14 -17.31
N LYS A 316 -12.16 -18.39 -17.68
CA LYS A 316 -13.23 -18.92 -18.54
C LYS A 316 -12.67 -19.44 -19.87
N GLN A 317 -11.85 -18.65 -20.56
CA GLN A 317 -11.20 -19.07 -21.80
C GLN A 317 -10.36 -20.35 -21.64
N LYS A 318 -9.61 -20.47 -20.53
CA LYS A 318 -8.80 -21.66 -20.23
C LYS A 318 -9.63 -22.89 -19.95
N LEU A 319 -10.78 -22.76 -19.31
CA LEU A 319 -11.69 -23.88 -19.04
C LEU A 319 -12.42 -24.34 -20.31
N GLU A 320 -12.84 -23.42 -21.20
CA GLU A 320 -13.48 -23.74 -22.46
C GLU A 320 -12.57 -24.52 -23.40
N VAL A 321 -11.27 -24.17 -23.48
CA VAL A 321 -10.28 -24.91 -24.29
C VAL A 321 -10.07 -26.33 -23.77
N LYS A 322 -10.11 -26.57 -22.46
CA LYS A 322 -9.99 -27.89 -21.84
C LYS A 322 -11.19 -28.83 -22.16
N VAL A 323 -12.35 -28.28 -22.40
CA VAL A 323 -13.58 -29.09 -22.73
C VAL A 323 -13.61 -29.46 -24.21
N ALA A 324 -12.91 -28.69 -25.06
CA ALA A 324 -12.85 -28.92 -26.51
C ALA A 324 -11.68 -29.79 -26.97
N SER A 325 -10.74 -30.14 -26.09
CA SER A 325 -9.61 -31.04 -26.32
C SER A 325 -9.82 -32.39 -25.64
#